data_144ba1ff10413351890f8770cc9bda86
#
_entry.id   144ba1ff10413351890f8770cc9bda86
#
_cell.length_a   1.000
_cell.length_b   1.000
_cell.length_c   1.000
_cell.angle_alpha   90.00
_cell.angle_beta   90.00
_cell.angle_gamma   90.00
#
_symmetry.space_group_name_H-M   'P 1'
#
loop_
_entity.id
_entity.type
_entity.pdbx_description
1 polymer ?
#
loop_
_entity_poly.entity_id
_entity_poly.type
_entity_poly.pdbx_seq_one_letter_code
_entity_poly.pdbx_strand_id
1 'polypeptide(L)'
;MTSLRGPGLGLLIILCLSVPDRVEAQEAGNGFLFRAPLGEISFRGGFDRAAAGSDVFAFFVKQLTLNPRDFSGLTFATDVDYVMTPRLAVRFGVGVSRSTTPSEFRDFVDNKRQPIEQTTGFIRVPLTASVKAYLANPGRSVGHFAWIPSHYAPYVGAGGGAMWYRFEQQGDFIDFATTKVFPDTFNSQGWTPTVQAFVGTDVSLNPRFAVTAEGRYQWARSHLSTDFSGFQPIDLSGFALTAGFSIRY
;
A
#
# COMPACT_ATOMS: atom_id res chain seq x y z
N MET A 1 -33.53 9.15 19.64
CA MET A 1 -33.95 7.89 19.02
C MET A 1 -33.97 8.09 17.51
N THR A 2 -33.05 7.55 16.82
CA THR A 2 -33.07 7.02 15.44
C THR A 2 -31.62 6.97 14.94
N SER A 3 -31.03 5.79 15.04
CA SER A 3 -29.69 5.49 14.55
C SER A 3 -29.74 5.40 13.02
N LEU A 4 -29.03 6.25 12.33
CA LEU A 4 -28.73 6.12 10.92
C LEU A 4 -27.34 5.44 10.78
N ARG A 5 -27.39 4.11 10.59
CA ARG A 5 -26.23 3.35 10.10
C ARG A 5 -25.93 3.80 8.68
N GLY A 6 -24.81 4.48 8.50
CA GLY A 6 -24.26 4.78 7.18
C GLY A 6 -23.77 3.50 6.49
N PRO A 7 -24.05 3.31 5.19
CA PRO A 7 -23.59 2.14 4.45
C PRO A 7 -22.08 2.23 4.26
N GLY A 8 -21.40 1.14 4.63
CA GLY A 8 -19.99 0.94 4.31
C GLY A 8 -19.80 1.03 2.80
N LEU A 9 -19.07 2.03 2.36
CA LEU A 9 -18.72 2.24 0.95
C LEU A 9 -17.66 1.21 0.55
N GLY A 10 -18.13 0.03 0.15
CA GLY A 10 -17.31 -0.93 -0.58
C GLY A 10 -17.02 -0.36 -1.97
N LEU A 11 -15.90 0.35 -2.12
CA LEU A 11 -15.44 0.82 -3.41
C LEU A 11 -14.90 -0.36 -4.22
N LEU A 12 -15.79 -1.04 -4.93
CA LEU A 12 -15.44 -2.04 -5.94
C LEU A 12 -15.02 -1.27 -7.19
N ILE A 13 -13.71 -0.98 -7.32
CA ILE A 13 -13.16 -0.43 -8.56
C ILE A 13 -13.11 -1.58 -9.57
N ILE A 14 -14.17 -1.70 -10.36
CA ILE A 14 -14.17 -2.52 -11.57
C ILE A 14 -13.41 -1.70 -12.62
N LEU A 15 -12.11 -1.99 -12.74
CA LEU A 15 -11.29 -1.50 -13.85
C LEU A 15 -11.74 -2.28 -15.10
N CYS A 16 -12.68 -1.74 -15.87
CA CYS A 16 -12.99 -2.25 -17.20
C CYS A 16 -11.79 -1.99 -18.11
N LEU A 17 -10.83 -2.92 -18.10
CA LEU A 17 -9.83 -3.03 -19.14
C LEU A 17 -10.59 -3.47 -20.41
N SER A 18 -10.79 -2.56 -21.36
CA SER A 18 -11.14 -2.91 -22.72
C SER A 18 -9.95 -3.71 -23.30
N VAL A 19 -10.01 -5.00 -23.17
CA VAL A 19 -9.10 -5.92 -23.85
C VAL A 19 -9.44 -5.82 -25.33
N PRO A 20 -8.49 -5.46 -26.22
CA PRO A 20 -8.76 -5.48 -27.64
C PRO A 20 -9.10 -6.91 -28.05
N ASP A 21 -10.18 -7.06 -28.82
CA ASP A 21 -10.78 -8.31 -29.32
C ASP A 21 -9.86 -9.09 -30.28
N ARG A 22 -8.67 -9.48 -29.83
CA ARG A 22 -7.81 -10.47 -30.45
C ARG A 22 -7.08 -11.29 -29.40
N VAL A 23 -7.81 -11.89 -28.50
CA VAL A 23 -7.32 -13.08 -27.80
C VAL A 23 -7.70 -14.25 -28.68
N GLU A 24 -6.87 -14.57 -29.68
CA GLU A 24 -6.85 -15.93 -30.21
C GLU A 24 -6.60 -16.82 -29.01
N ALA A 25 -7.59 -17.66 -28.69
CA ALA A 25 -7.51 -18.65 -27.63
C ALA A 25 -6.31 -19.57 -27.96
N GLN A 26 -5.14 -19.25 -27.43
CA GLN A 26 -4.03 -20.19 -27.41
C GLN A 26 -4.49 -21.34 -26.50
N GLU A 27 -4.69 -22.48 -27.11
CA GLU A 27 -4.96 -23.74 -26.43
C GLU A 27 -4.08 -23.86 -25.20
N ALA A 28 -4.66 -24.38 -24.10
CA ALA A 28 -4.00 -24.64 -22.82
C ALA A 28 -2.99 -25.79 -22.95
N GLY A 29 -1.95 -25.57 -23.78
CA GLY A 29 -0.87 -26.50 -24.08
C GLY A 29 0.46 -26.00 -23.50
N ASN A 30 0.97 -26.65 -22.48
CA ASN A 30 2.38 -26.67 -22.04
C ASN A 30 3.04 -25.38 -21.55
N GLY A 31 2.28 -24.31 -21.26
CA GLY A 31 2.85 -23.10 -20.63
C GLY A 31 3.83 -22.28 -21.49
N PHE A 32 3.93 -22.55 -22.79
CA PHE A 32 4.79 -21.80 -23.70
C PHE A 32 4.16 -20.46 -24.09
N LEU A 33 4.97 -19.39 -24.09
CA LEU A 33 4.67 -18.14 -24.76
C LEU A 33 5.40 -18.12 -26.10
N PHE A 34 4.66 -17.97 -27.20
CA PHE A 34 5.25 -17.91 -28.54
C PHE A 34 5.96 -16.57 -28.81
N ARG A 35 5.63 -15.53 -28.05
CA ARG A 35 6.23 -14.19 -28.16
C ARG A 35 6.65 -13.71 -26.78
N ALA A 36 7.53 -12.71 -26.76
CA ALA A 36 7.82 -11.98 -25.52
C ALA A 36 6.52 -11.42 -24.93
N PRO A 37 6.34 -11.48 -23.60
CA PRO A 37 5.14 -10.96 -22.96
C PRO A 37 4.97 -9.46 -23.23
N LEU A 38 3.73 -9.04 -23.44
CA LEU A 38 3.37 -7.63 -23.60
C LEU A 38 3.25 -6.93 -22.27
N GLY A 39 2.97 -7.69 -21.22
CA GLY A 39 2.80 -7.16 -19.88
C GLY A 39 2.80 -8.24 -18.81
N GLU A 40 2.64 -7.78 -17.59
CA GLU A 40 2.61 -8.61 -16.40
C GLU A 40 1.61 -8.02 -15.40
N ILE A 41 0.82 -8.88 -14.75
CA ILE A 41 -0.02 -8.49 -13.62
C ILE A 41 0.56 -9.17 -12.38
N SER A 42 0.83 -8.41 -11.33
CA SER A 42 1.37 -8.92 -10.08
C SER A 42 0.45 -8.66 -8.90
N PHE A 43 0.39 -9.64 -8.00
CA PHE A 43 -0.32 -9.57 -6.72
C PHE A 43 0.68 -9.87 -5.61
N ARG A 44 0.82 -8.94 -4.68
CA ARG A 44 1.81 -9.04 -3.61
C ARG A 44 1.19 -8.71 -2.27
N GLY A 45 1.65 -9.40 -1.23
CA GLY A 45 1.33 -9.13 0.15
C GLY A 45 2.61 -9.05 0.98
N GLY A 46 2.54 -8.37 2.11
CA GLY A 46 3.69 -8.23 2.98
C GLY A 46 3.44 -7.28 4.14
N PHE A 47 4.49 -6.61 4.57
CA PHE A 47 4.48 -5.72 5.70
C PHE A 47 4.99 -4.33 5.30
N ASP A 48 4.28 -3.31 5.74
CA ASP A 48 4.62 -1.90 5.54
C ASP A 48 5.01 -1.28 6.89
N ARG A 49 6.21 -0.77 6.98
CA ARG A 49 6.73 -0.02 8.12
C ARG A 49 6.53 1.47 7.87
N ALA A 50 5.59 2.09 8.60
CA ALA A 50 5.40 3.52 8.58
C ALA A 50 6.64 4.24 9.15
N ALA A 51 7.03 5.36 8.54
CA ALA A 51 8.08 6.23 9.07
C ALA A 51 7.63 6.93 10.35
N ALA A 52 6.33 7.32 10.40
CA ALA A 52 5.69 7.96 11.56
C ALA A 52 6.52 9.12 12.14
N GLY A 53 7.10 9.95 11.24
CA GLY A 53 8.08 10.97 11.60
C GLY A 53 7.51 12.34 11.96
N SER A 54 6.17 12.54 11.95
CA SER A 54 5.54 13.82 12.30
C SER A 54 5.19 13.92 13.78
N ASP A 55 4.95 15.14 14.24
CA ASP A 55 4.65 15.49 15.62
C ASP A 55 3.36 14.86 16.13
N VAL A 56 2.35 14.66 15.29
CA VAL A 56 1.11 13.96 15.64
C VAL A 56 1.39 12.52 16.13
N PHE A 57 2.28 11.78 15.49
CA PHE A 57 2.66 10.45 15.96
C PHE A 57 3.44 10.52 17.27
N ALA A 58 4.38 11.48 17.39
CA ALA A 58 5.13 11.69 18.61
C ALA A 58 4.21 12.04 19.79
N PHE A 59 3.17 12.82 19.54
CA PHE A 59 2.16 13.17 20.54
C PHE A 59 1.44 11.91 21.04
N PHE A 60 0.90 11.08 20.14
CA PHE A 60 0.18 9.87 20.54
C PHE A 60 1.09 8.85 21.24
N VAL A 61 2.32 8.67 20.77
CA VAL A 61 3.32 7.81 21.44
C VAL A 61 3.63 8.29 22.86
N LYS A 62 3.64 9.60 23.08
CA LYS A 62 3.87 10.18 24.42
C LYS A 62 2.66 10.03 25.34
N GLN A 63 1.45 10.21 24.82
CA GLN A 63 0.22 10.20 25.62
C GLN A 63 -0.33 8.80 25.87
N LEU A 64 -0.18 7.91 24.88
CA LEU A 64 -0.78 6.58 24.88
C LEU A 64 0.30 5.49 25.00
N THR A 65 -0.14 4.28 25.30
CA THR A 65 0.74 3.08 25.36
C THR A 65 1.14 2.59 23.97
N LEU A 66 1.33 3.50 23.01
CA LEU A 66 1.76 3.22 21.64
C LEU A 66 3.29 3.30 21.48
N ASN A 67 3.78 2.60 20.46
CA ASN A 67 5.13 2.72 19.95
C ASN A 67 5.09 3.14 18.47
N PRO A 68 6.16 3.74 17.92
CA PRO A 68 6.20 4.11 16.49
C PRO A 68 5.96 2.94 15.51
N ARG A 69 6.23 1.70 15.96
CA ARG A 69 6.01 0.48 15.15
C ARG A 69 4.53 0.11 15.02
N ASP A 70 3.69 0.59 15.91
CA ASP A 70 2.25 0.25 15.95
C ASP A 70 1.46 0.92 14.82
N PHE A 71 2.06 1.94 14.18
CA PHE A 71 1.52 2.55 12.95
C PHE A 71 1.85 1.75 11.68
N SER A 72 2.61 0.67 11.81
CA SER A 72 2.99 -0.24 10.72
C SER A 72 2.02 -1.41 10.65
N GLY A 73 1.85 -2.03 9.47
CA GLY A 73 0.90 -3.11 9.34
C GLY A 73 1.04 -3.91 8.06
N LEU A 74 0.05 -4.76 7.83
CA LEU A 74 -0.02 -5.55 6.62
C LEU A 74 -0.27 -4.65 5.41
N THR A 75 0.32 -5.03 4.29
CA THR A 75 0.15 -4.35 3.00
C THR A 75 -0.14 -5.35 1.90
N PHE A 76 -1.01 -4.93 0.97
CA PHE A 76 -1.29 -5.64 -0.26
C PHE A 76 -1.13 -4.68 -1.43
N ALA A 77 -0.63 -5.18 -2.55
CA ALA A 77 -0.44 -4.40 -3.76
C ALA A 77 -0.75 -5.23 -5.00
N THR A 78 -1.33 -4.56 -5.99
CA THR A 78 -1.55 -5.08 -7.33
C THR A 78 -0.93 -4.11 -8.31
N ASP A 79 -0.12 -4.61 -9.24
CA ASP A 79 0.47 -3.80 -10.29
C ASP A 79 0.22 -4.43 -11.66
N VAL A 80 0.09 -3.57 -12.66
CA VAL A 80 0.02 -3.93 -14.08
C VAL A 80 1.20 -3.29 -14.78
N ASP A 81 2.06 -4.10 -15.34
CA ASP A 81 3.25 -3.70 -16.08
C ASP A 81 2.99 -3.82 -17.59
N TYR A 82 3.30 -2.77 -18.35
CA TYR A 82 3.31 -2.78 -19.80
C TYR A 82 4.75 -2.69 -20.30
N VAL A 83 5.17 -3.68 -21.06
CA VAL A 83 6.54 -3.79 -21.60
C VAL A 83 6.71 -2.81 -22.75
N MET A 84 7.59 -1.82 -22.58
CA MET A 84 7.94 -0.85 -23.62
C MET A 84 9.15 -1.29 -24.44
N THR A 85 10.14 -1.88 -23.77
CA THR A 85 11.33 -2.45 -24.37
C THR A 85 11.69 -3.75 -23.61
N PRO A 86 12.61 -4.57 -24.10
CA PRO A 86 13.00 -5.80 -23.38
C PRO A 86 13.41 -5.60 -21.92
N ARG A 87 13.79 -4.38 -21.53
CA ARG A 87 14.23 -4.08 -20.16
C ARG A 87 13.43 -2.99 -19.46
N LEU A 88 12.50 -2.32 -20.15
CA LEU A 88 11.73 -1.23 -19.56
C LEU A 88 10.24 -1.52 -19.65
N ALA A 89 9.55 -1.31 -18.53
CA ALA A 89 8.11 -1.38 -18.46
C ALA A 89 7.55 -0.13 -17.76
N VAL A 90 6.35 0.28 -18.16
CA VAL A 90 5.53 1.21 -17.41
C VAL A 90 4.64 0.41 -16.50
N ARG A 91 4.63 0.77 -15.22
CA ARG A 91 3.87 0.10 -14.16
C ARG A 91 2.79 1.02 -13.63
N PHE A 92 1.57 0.53 -13.55
CA PHE A 92 0.48 1.13 -12.81
C PHE A 92 0.16 0.27 -11.60
N GLY A 93 0.13 0.88 -10.43
CA GLY A 93 -0.03 0.16 -9.18
C GLY A 93 -1.07 0.77 -8.26
N VAL A 94 -1.77 -0.10 -7.53
CA VAL A 94 -2.60 0.23 -6.39
C VAL A 94 -2.18 -0.62 -5.21
N GLY A 95 -2.14 0.00 -4.04
CA GLY A 95 -1.82 -0.70 -2.80
C GLY A 95 -2.77 -0.32 -1.67
N VAL A 96 -2.73 -1.07 -0.60
CA VAL A 96 -3.36 -0.73 0.66
C VAL A 96 -2.47 -1.20 1.80
N SER A 97 -2.19 -0.32 2.75
CA SER A 97 -1.59 -0.68 4.04
C SER A 97 -2.51 -0.23 5.17
N ARG A 98 -2.64 -1.07 6.20
CA ARG A 98 -3.51 -0.81 7.33
C ARG A 98 -2.86 -1.25 8.62
N SER A 99 -2.92 -0.37 9.63
CA SER A 99 -2.72 -0.71 11.04
C SER A 99 -3.93 -0.30 11.87
N THR A 100 -4.20 -1.04 12.94
CA THR A 100 -5.25 -0.73 13.93
C THR A 100 -4.72 -1.23 15.26
N THR A 101 -4.48 -0.31 16.20
CA THR A 101 -3.83 -0.62 17.47
C THR A 101 -4.64 -0.05 18.63
N PRO A 102 -5.13 -0.89 19.54
CA PRO A 102 -5.69 -0.45 20.80
C PRO A 102 -4.56 0.07 21.72
N SER A 103 -4.88 1.07 22.53
CA SER A 103 -3.95 1.70 23.45
C SER A 103 -4.69 2.31 24.63
N GLU A 104 -3.96 2.60 25.69
CA GLU A 104 -4.47 3.22 26.91
C GLU A 104 -3.73 4.54 27.17
N PHE A 105 -4.38 5.44 27.85
CA PHE A 105 -3.74 6.67 28.30
C PHE A 105 -2.71 6.36 29.43
N ARG A 106 -1.49 6.90 29.34
CA ARG A 106 -0.39 6.52 30.25
C ARG A 106 -0.58 7.04 31.67
N ASP A 107 -1.00 8.30 31.80
CA ASP A 107 -0.91 9.04 33.06
C ASP A 107 -2.28 9.28 33.69
N PHE A 108 -3.36 8.79 33.11
CA PHE A 108 -4.72 9.04 33.57
C PHE A 108 -5.56 7.77 33.57
N VAL A 109 -6.48 7.72 34.53
CA VAL A 109 -7.54 6.71 34.62
C VAL A 109 -8.89 7.43 34.78
N ASP A 110 -9.97 6.74 34.48
CA ASP A 110 -11.30 7.27 34.67
C ASP A 110 -11.69 7.44 36.18
N ASN A 111 -12.86 8.01 36.44
CA ASN A 111 -13.35 8.21 37.79
C ASN A 111 -13.60 6.90 38.59
N LYS A 112 -13.59 5.74 37.88
CA LYS A 112 -13.72 4.40 38.46
C LYS A 112 -12.38 3.68 38.54
N ARG A 113 -11.26 4.36 38.27
CA ARG A 113 -9.89 3.82 38.18
C ARG A 113 -9.74 2.77 37.04
N GLN A 114 -10.53 2.89 35.97
CA GLN A 114 -10.39 2.07 34.78
C GLN A 114 -9.45 2.76 33.78
N PRO A 115 -8.70 1.99 32.96
CA PRO A 115 -7.92 2.55 31.87
C PRO A 115 -8.80 3.34 30.91
N ILE A 116 -8.27 4.44 30.38
CA ILE A 116 -8.91 5.23 29.33
C ILE A 116 -8.43 4.67 27.99
N GLU A 117 -9.30 3.89 27.34
CA GLU A 117 -8.96 3.13 26.15
C GLU A 117 -9.20 3.93 24.88
N GLN A 118 -8.26 3.82 23.96
CA GLN A 118 -8.35 4.41 22.62
C GLN A 118 -7.87 3.41 21.56
N THR A 119 -8.38 3.56 20.35
CA THR A 119 -7.95 2.77 19.20
C THR A 119 -7.44 3.72 18.11
N THR A 120 -6.22 3.51 17.67
CA THR A 120 -5.61 4.25 16.58
C THR A 120 -5.68 3.46 15.29
N GLY A 121 -6.33 4.02 14.27
CA GLY A 121 -6.42 3.49 12.92
C GLY A 121 -5.57 4.28 11.94
N PHE A 122 -4.78 3.61 11.11
CA PHE A 122 -3.99 4.25 10.06
C PHE A 122 -4.06 3.45 8.77
N ILE A 123 -4.58 4.06 7.71
CA ILE A 123 -4.76 3.45 6.39
C ILE A 123 -4.09 4.34 5.36
N ARG A 124 -3.38 3.73 4.41
CA ARG A 124 -2.78 4.38 3.25
C ARG A 124 -3.09 3.58 1.99
N VAL A 125 -3.55 4.28 0.94
CA VAL A 125 -3.93 3.68 -0.34
C VAL A 125 -3.24 4.47 -1.47
N PRO A 126 -2.02 4.10 -1.88
CA PRO A 126 -1.34 4.71 -3.00
C PRO A 126 -1.91 4.22 -4.35
N LEU A 127 -2.06 5.17 -5.29
CA LEU A 127 -2.28 4.96 -6.71
C LEU A 127 -1.09 5.55 -7.45
N THR A 128 -0.32 4.75 -8.17
CA THR A 128 0.97 5.18 -8.72
C THR A 128 1.18 4.76 -10.15
N ALA A 129 1.93 5.58 -10.89
CA ALA A 129 2.53 5.25 -12.16
C ALA A 129 4.05 5.33 -12.04
N SER A 130 4.75 4.34 -12.58
CA SER A 130 6.20 4.18 -12.38
C SER A 130 6.87 3.61 -13.62
N VAL A 131 8.18 3.76 -13.69
CA VAL A 131 9.02 3.05 -14.66
C VAL A 131 9.75 1.93 -13.91
N LYS A 132 9.63 0.71 -14.43
CA LYS A 132 10.35 -0.50 -13.97
C LYS A 132 11.46 -0.79 -14.98
N ALA A 133 12.70 -0.90 -14.52
CA ALA A 133 13.85 -1.22 -15.33
C ALA A 133 14.49 -2.53 -14.87
N TYR A 134 14.55 -3.52 -15.75
CA TYR A 134 15.25 -4.77 -15.48
C TYR A 134 16.76 -4.57 -15.63
N LEU A 135 17.52 -4.99 -14.63
CA LEU A 135 18.99 -4.91 -14.63
C LEU A 135 19.63 -5.95 -15.56
N ALA A 136 18.91 -7.06 -15.80
CA ALA A 136 19.25 -8.09 -16.78
C ALA A 136 18.05 -8.36 -17.68
N ASN A 137 18.24 -9.01 -18.82
CA ASN A 137 17.12 -9.38 -19.69
C ASN A 137 16.20 -10.38 -18.95
N PRO A 138 14.89 -10.10 -18.82
CA PRO A 138 13.95 -11.00 -18.14
C PRO A 138 13.67 -12.28 -18.94
N GLY A 139 14.14 -12.37 -20.16
CA GLY A 139 14.04 -13.53 -21.02
C GLY A 139 14.68 -13.28 -22.37
N ARG A 140 14.67 -14.32 -23.21
CA ARG A 140 15.18 -14.28 -24.58
C ARG A 140 14.18 -14.92 -25.55
N SER A 141 14.02 -14.31 -26.72
CA SER A 141 13.27 -14.93 -27.81
C SER A 141 14.17 -15.91 -28.59
N VAL A 142 13.63 -17.06 -28.91
CA VAL A 142 14.28 -18.08 -29.76
C VAL A 142 13.49 -18.14 -31.08
N GLY A 143 14.02 -17.45 -32.09
CA GLY A 143 13.30 -17.23 -33.34
C GLY A 143 11.98 -16.49 -33.13
N HIS A 144 10.95 -16.82 -33.94
CA HIS A 144 9.62 -16.25 -33.83
C HIS A 144 8.63 -17.10 -33.00
N PHE A 145 9.08 -18.22 -32.45
CA PHE A 145 8.20 -19.29 -31.99
C PHE A 145 8.27 -19.57 -30.48
N ALA A 146 9.25 -19.05 -29.76
CA ALA A 146 9.33 -19.26 -28.30
C ALA A 146 10.03 -18.12 -27.58
N TRP A 147 9.49 -17.77 -26.42
CA TRP A 147 10.15 -16.91 -25.45
C TRP A 147 10.53 -17.73 -24.22
N ILE A 148 11.80 -17.67 -23.83
CA ILE A 148 12.35 -18.38 -22.68
C ILE A 148 12.66 -17.38 -21.59
N PRO A 149 12.00 -17.43 -20.42
CA PRO A 149 12.28 -16.53 -19.31
C PRO A 149 13.66 -16.78 -18.70
N SER A 150 14.28 -15.73 -18.20
CA SER A 150 15.41 -15.86 -17.29
C SER A 150 14.90 -16.35 -15.93
N HIS A 151 15.68 -17.20 -15.27
CA HIS A 151 15.28 -17.72 -13.95
C HIS A 151 15.15 -16.61 -12.93
N TYR A 152 16.09 -15.65 -12.93
CA TYR A 152 16.09 -14.44 -12.08
C TYR A 152 16.11 -13.19 -12.94
N ALA A 153 15.24 -12.25 -12.66
CA ALA A 153 15.13 -10.98 -13.33
C ALA A 153 15.08 -9.83 -12.31
N PRO A 154 16.24 -9.39 -11.80
CA PRO A 154 16.29 -8.27 -10.87
C PRO A 154 15.90 -6.97 -11.56
N TYR A 155 15.20 -6.10 -10.84
CA TYR A 155 14.72 -4.82 -11.35
C TYR A 155 14.80 -3.72 -10.30
N VAL A 156 14.80 -2.49 -10.79
CA VAL A 156 14.62 -1.27 -10.01
C VAL A 156 13.55 -0.41 -10.66
N GLY A 157 12.99 0.51 -9.91
CA GLY A 157 12.03 1.44 -10.48
C GLY A 157 11.74 2.61 -9.59
N ALA A 158 11.15 3.63 -10.20
CA ALA A 158 10.71 4.82 -9.50
C ALA A 158 9.49 5.42 -10.22
N GLY A 159 8.72 6.19 -9.47
CA GLY A 159 7.54 6.84 -10.01
C GLY A 159 6.81 7.67 -8.97
N GLY A 160 5.59 8.05 -9.28
CA GLY A 160 4.77 8.85 -8.39
C GLY A 160 3.29 8.71 -8.69
N GLY A 161 2.48 9.43 -7.93
CA GLY A 161 1.05 9.40 -8.09
C GLY A 161 0.34 10.14 -6.96
N ALA A 162 -0.78 9.60 -6.53
CA ALA A 162 -1.56 10.11 -5.41
C ALA A 162 -1.76 9.03 -4.35
N MET A 163 -1.76 9.43 -3.10
CA MET A 163 -2.05 8.55 -1.96
C MET A 163 -3.28 9.07 -1.24
N TRP A 164 -4.27 8.23 -1.10
CA TRP A 164 -5.35 8.47 -0.15
C TRP A 164 -4.93 7.93 1.22
N TYR A 165 -5.24 8.68 2.28
CA TYR A 165 -4.99 8.24 3.65
C TYR A 165 -6.19 8.48 4.55
N ARG A 166 -6.25 7.72 5.64
CA ARG A 166 -7.12 7.96 6.78
C ARG A 166 -6.35 7.68 8.06
N PHE A 167 -6.31 8.67 8.92
CA PHE A 167 -5.81 8.58 10.28
C PHE A 167 -6.97 8.83 11.24
N GLU A 168 -7.22 7.91 12.15
CA GLU A 168 -8.38 7.91 13.03
C GLU A 168 -7.96 7.57 14.44
N GLN A 169 -8.50 8.33 15.40
CA GLN A 169 -8.34 8.08 16.82
C GLN A 169 -9.74 8.00 17.43
N GLN A 170 -10.12 6.83 17.92
CA GLN A 170 -11.43 6.56 18.49
C GLN A 170 -11.31 6.05 19.92
N GLY A 171 -12.18 6.49 20.81
CA GLY A 171 -12.25 6.01 22.19
C GLY A 171 -12.60 7.10 23.19
N ASP A 172 -12.12 6.94 24.40
CA ASP A 172 -12.35 7.87 25.49
C ASP A 172 -11.23 8.92 25.57
N PHE A 173 -11.63 10.19 25.66
CA PHE A 173 -10.72 11.34 25.72
C PHE A 173 -10.90 12.11 27.03
N ILE A 174 -9.85 12.82 27.42
CA ILE A 174 -9.86 13.65 28.62
C ILE A 174 -9.97 15.11 28.24
N ASP A 175 -10.97 15.80 28.77
CA ASP A 175 -10.98 17.24 28.79
C ASP A 175 -10.06 17.75 29.94
N PHE A 176 -8.90 18.25 29.57
CA PHE A 176 -7.89 18.71 30.55
C PHE A 176 -8.35 19.90 31.39
N ALA A 177 -9.39 20.65 30.97
CA ALA A 177 -9.93 21.78 31.74
C ALA A 177 -10.90 21.31 32.84
N THR A 178 -11.67 20.24 32.56
CA THR A 178 -12.72 19.75 33.48
C THR A 178 -12.42 18.36 34.05
N THR A 179 -11.36 17.73 33.63
CA THR A 179 -10.97 16.33 33.96
C THR A 179 -12.07 15.29 33.69
N LYS A 180 -13.02 15.62 32.80
CA LYS A 180 -14.09 14.70 32.39
C LYS A 180 -13.63 13.84 31.26
N VAL A 181 -13.97 12.56 31.34
CA VAL A 181 -13.80 11.60 30.26
C VAL A 181 -15.06 11.60 29.38
N PHE A 182 -14.86 11.67 28.06
CA PHE A 182 -15.93 11.64 27.07
C PHE A 182 -15.53 10.80 25.86
N PRO A 183 -16.46 10.01 25.29
CA PRO A 183 -16.20 9.26 24.07
C PRO A 183 -16.23 10.19 22.86
N ASP A 184 -15.26 10.04 21.95
CA ASP A 184 -15.21 10.79 20.69
C ASP A 184 -14.45 10.02 19.60
N THR A 185 -14.47 10.56 18.36
CA THR A 185 -13.73 10.05 17.22
C THR A 185 -13.16 11.21 16.43
N PHE A 186 -11.85 11.35 16.46
CA PHE A 186 -11.10 12.30 15.65
C PHE A 186 -10.59 11.60 14.38
N ASN A 187 -10.79 12.23 13.23
CA ASN A 187 -10.36 11.65 11.98
C ASN A 187 -9.76 12.71 11.03
N SER A 188 -8.77 12.29 10.27
CA SER A 188 -8.21 13.03 9.16
C SER A 188 -8.05 12.12 7.96
N GLN A 189 -8.58 12.54 6.82
CA GLN A 189 -8.46 11.80 5.58
C GLN A 189 -8.30 12.76 4.40
N GLY A 190 -7.66 12.28 3.36
CA GLY A 190 -7.47 13.11 2.16
C GLY A 190 -6.59 12.46 1.12
N TRP A 191 -6.37 13.18 0.03
CA TRP A 191 -5.46 12.82 -1.04
C TRP A 191 -4.22 13.70 -0.99
N THR A 192 -3.06 13.10 -1.24
CA THR A 192 -1.79 13.82 -1.31
C THR A 192 -0.90 13.25 -2.42
N PRO A 193 -0.04 14.05 -3.04
CA PRO A 193 0.97 13.53 -3.95
C PRO A 193 1.90 12.55 -3.23
N THR A 194 2.33 11.51 -3.96
CA THR A 194 3.33 10.55 -3.47
C THR A 194 4.37 10.28 -4.54
N VAL A 195 5.59 10.01 -4.11
CA VAL A 195 6.65 9.46 -4.97
C VAL A 195 7.16 8.17 -4.36
N GLN A 196 7.68 7.28 -5.20
CA GLN A 196 8.19 6.00 -4.73
C GLN A 196 9.42 5.56 -5.50
N ALA A 197 10.26 4.77 -4.83
CA ALA A 197 11.33 4.00 -5.43
C ALA A 197 11.25 2.56 -4.95
N PHE A 198 11.59 1.61 -5.80
CA PHE A 198 11.53 0.20 -5.47
C PHE A 198 12.65 -0.60 -6.13
N VAL A 199 12.98 -1.71 -5.50
CA VAL A 199 13.91 -2.71 -5.99
C VAL A 199 13.30 -4.09 -5.75
N GLY A 200 13.46 -4.99 -6.69
CA GLY A 200 12.89 -6.32 -6.57
C GLY A 200 13.51 -7.32 -7.52
N THR A 201 12.95 -8.51 -7.51
CA THR A 201 13.33 -9.59 -8.44
C THR A 201 12.11 -10.43 -8.77
N ASP A 202 12.05 -10.85 -10.04
CA ASP A 202 11.11 -11.85 -10.51
C ASP A 202 11.84 -13.18 -10.68
N VAL A 203 11.32 -14.23 -10.06
CA VAL A 203 11.81 -15.61 -10.16
C VAL A 203 10.82 -16.38 -11.01
N SER A 204 11.20 -16.70 -12.25
CA SER A 204 10.31 -17.36 -13.19
C SER A 204 10.13 -18.84 -12.84
N LEU A 205 8.88 -19.24 -12.61
CA LEU A 205 8.50 -20.64 -12.44
C LEU A 205 8.28 -21.32 -13.80
N ASN A 206 7.69 -20.58 -14.71
CA ASN A 206 7.47 -20.97 -16.11
C ASN A 206 7.33 -19.70 -16.98
N PRO A 207 7.13 -19.79 -18.29
CA PRO A 207 6.99 -18.59 -19.12
C PRO A 207 5.89 -17.62 -18.70
N ARG A 208 4.78 -18.11 -18.12
CA ARG A 208 3.62 -17.29 -17.73
C ARG A 208 3.65 -16.87 -16.27
N PHE A 209 4.22 -17.66 -15.36
CA PHE A 209 4.16 -17.40 -13.92
C PHE A 209 5.54 -17.13 -13.35
N ALA A 210 5.62 -16.13 -12.49
CA ALA A 210 6.79 -15.84 -11.68
C ALA A 210 6.38 -15.54 -10.21
N VAL A 211 7.31 -15.79 -9.30
CA VAL A 211 7.26 -15.27 -7.93
C VAL A 211 8.02 -13.96 -7.93
N THR A 212 7.46 -12.94 -7.30
CA THR A 212 8.09 -11.62 -7.19
C THR A 212 8.32 -11.26 -5.73
N ALA A 213 9.46 -10.63 -5.45
CA ALA A 213 9.76 -10.03 -4.17
C ALA A 213 10.24 -8.60 -4.39
N GLU A 214 9.74 -7.65 -3.58
CA GLU A 214 9.99 -6.23 -3.77
C GLU A 214 10.11 -5.49 -2.45
N GLY A 215 11.15 -4.66 -2.32
CA GLY A 215 11.27 -3.61 -1.32
C GLY A 215 10.92 -2.26 -1.96
N ARG A 216 10.01 -1.51 -1.33
CA ARG A 216 9.50 -0.23 -1.84
C ARG A 216 9.55 0.82 -0.75
N TYR A 217 10.06 1.99 -1.04
CA TYR A 217 9.93 3.15 -0.19
C TYR A 217 9.03 4.19 -0.85
N GLN A 218 8.08 4.72 -0.07
CA GLN A 218 7.16 5.77 -0.50
C GLN A 218 7.37 7.02 0.34
N TRP A 219 7.34 8.19 -0.30
CA TRP A 219 7.39 9.50 0.34
C TRP A 219 6.06 10.21 0.10
N ALA A 220 5.38 10.59 1.17
CA ALA A 220 4.18 11.40 1.10
C ALA A 220 3.99 12.18 2.41
N ARG A 221 3.43 13.39 2.32
CA ARG A 221 3.01 14.20 3.46
C ARG A 221 1.70 14.88 3.13
N SER A 222 0.85 15.08 4.14
CA SER A 222 -0.44 15.73 3.97
C SER A 222 -0.75 16.65 5.14
N HIS A 223 -1.52 17.72 4.91
CA HIS A 223 -2.12 18.47 6.00
C HIS A 223 -3.23 17.65 6.64
N LEU A 224 -3.31 17.72 7.96
CA LEU A 224 -4.38 17.10 8.73
C LEU A 224 -5.68 17.92 8.64
N SER A 225 -6.80 17.29 8.96
CA SER A 225 -8.10 17.95 9.08
C SER A 225 -8.16 18.84 10.31
N THR A 226 -9.26 19.58 10.45
CA THR A 226 -9.52 20.50 11.58
C THR A 226 -9.51 19.80 12.95
N ASP A 227 -9.84 18.52 13.00
CA ASP A 227 -9.80 17.71 14.23
C ASP A 227 -8.39 17.62 14.83
N PHE A 228 -7.36 17.78 13.99
CA PHE A 228 -5.96 17.78 14.37
C PHE A 228 -5.29 19.14 14.14
N SER A 229 -6.05 20.22 14.36
CA SER A 229 -5.52 21.58 14.23
C SER A 229 -4.36 21.82 15.20
N GLY A 230 -3.29 22.45 14.72
CA GLY A 230 -2.07 22.71 15.49
C GLY A 230 -0.93 21.73 15.28
N PHE A 231 -1.17 20.59 14.63
CA PHE A 231 -0.11 19.66 14.22
C PHE A 231 0.47 20.02 12.85
N GLN A 232 1.75 19.67 12.67
CA GLN A 232 2.44 19.73 11.38
C GLN A 232 1.85 18.70 10.39
N PRO A 233 2.15 18.81 9.08
CA PRO A 233 1.72 17.82 8.12
C PRO A 233 2.09 16.40 8.54
N ILE A 234 1.11 15.49 8.48
CA ILE A 234 1.31 14.07 8.82
C ILE A 234 2.27 13.40 7.83
N ASP A 235 3.22 12.66 8.35
CA ASP A 235 4.16 11.86 7.55
C ASP A 235 3.51 10.52 7.18
N LEU A 236 3.23 10.35 5.89
CA LEU A 236 2.64 9.16 5.31
C LEU A 236 3.68 8.24 4.67
N SER A 237 4.96 8.59 4.80
CA SER A 237 6.08 7.82 4.23
C SER A 237 6.22 6.46 4.91
N GLY A 238 6.83 5.51 4.19
CA GLY A 238 7.07 4.19 4.75
C GLY A 238 7.84 3.28 3.80
N PHE A 239 8.34 2.18 4.37
CA PHE A 239 9.03 1.12 3.67
C PHE A 239 8.19 -0.15 3.69
N ALA A 240 7.84 -0.67 2.51
CA ALA A 240 7.12 -1.94 2.35
C ALA A 240 8.07 -3.03 1.85
N LEU A 241 7.99 -4.21 2.44
CA LEU A 241 8.59 -5.43 1.94
C LEU A 241 7.45 -6.39 1.58
N THR A 242 7.39 -6.77 0.31
CA THR A 242 6.29 -7.58 -0.23
C THR A 242 6.81 -8.73 -1.05
N ALA A 243 6.05 -9.82 -1.05
CA ALA A 243 6.25 -10.95 -1.96
C ALA A 243 4.91 -11.42 -2.52
N GLY A 244 4.94 -12.09 -3.65
CA GLY A 244 3.73 -12.55 -4.29
C GLY A 244 4.00 -13.26 -5.60
N PHE A 245 3.05 -13.22 -6.48
CA PHE A 245 3.14 -13.85 -7.79
C PHE A 245 2.75 -12.88 -8.90
N SER A 246 3.25 -13.17 -10.08
CA SER A 246 2.92 -12.42 -11.29
C SER A 246 2.57 -13.34 -12.44
N ILE A 247 1.71 -12.82 -13.30
CA ILE A 247 1.19 -13.50 -14.50
C ILE A 247 1.58 -12.67 -15.71
N ARG A 248 2.31 -13.25 -16.64
CA ARG A 248 2.73 -12.64 -17.91
C ARG A 248 1.73 -12.97 -19.02
N TYR A 249 1.41 -11.99 -19.86
CA TYR A 249 0.48 -12.13 -20.97
C TYR A 249 0.98 -11.49 -22.26
#